data_78406f585d66c7a2e51b89eca2c27ecf
#
_entry.id   78406f585d66c7a2e51b89eca2c27ecf
#
_cell.length_a   1.000
_cell.length_b   1.000
_cell.length_c   1.000
_cell.angle_alpha   90.00
_cell.angle_beta   90.00
_cell.angle_gamma   90.00
#
_symmetry.space_group_name_H-M   'P 1'
#
loop_
_entity.id
_entity.type
_entity.pdbx_description
1 polymer ?
#
loop_
_entity_poly.entity_id
_entity_poly.type
_entity_poly.pdbx_seq_one_letter_code
_entity_poly.pdbx_strand_id
1 'polypeptide(L)'
;MKLHLKTGMKKDGTIVAQEMDVIVNAGAYAGGTMSIVWAMSGKYFKNHKTPNLRFHAVPVYTNTPVAGAMRGFGSPQEFFAQQCQLNRIAKDLGMDIIQLQLKNLVEPDGFDQRDGLPHGNPRPIDCVLKGMELSGYEEAVREQEAAADSRYRIGVGMAVAAHGNGVFGVRPDTTGVIIKMNEDGTAVMFTGVSDMGNG
;
A
#
# COMPACT_ATOMS: atom_id res chain seq x y z
N MET A 1 4.40 10.29 11.79
CA MET A 1 3.37 10.88 10.90
C MET A 1 2.04 10.94 11.62
N LYS A 2 1.21 11.96 11.33
CA LYS A 2 -0.19 12.04 11.74
C LYS A 2 -1.02 12.04 10.45
N LEU A 3 -1.95 11.09 10.34
CA LEU A 3 -2.80 10.93 9.17
C LEU A 3 -4.26 11.12 9.60
N HIS A 4 -4.98 11.89 8.80
CA HIS A 4 -6.42 12.08 8.95
C HIS A 4 -7.10 11.71 7.63
N LEU A 5 -7.95 10.70 7.71
CA LEU A 5 -8.64 10.14 6.56
C LEU A 5 -10.14 10.41 6.64
N LYS A 6 -10.71 10.77 5.50
CA LYS A 6 -12.17 10.78 5.30
C LYS A 6 -12.50 9.93 4.09
N THR A 7 -13.50 9.08 4.22
CA THR A 7 -14.02 8.27 3.11
C THR A 7 -15.51 8.47 2.99
N GLY A 8 -15.94 8.97 1.84
CA GLY A 8 -17.34 8.99 1.44
C GLY A 8 -17.71 7.66 0.81
N MET A 9 -18.75 7.01 1.31
CA MET A 9 -19.18 5.70 0.85
C MET A 9 -20.69 5.60 0.76
N LYS A 10 -21.19 4.89 -0.24
CA LYS A 10 -22.60 4.55 -0.34
C LYS A 10 -22.96 3.44 0.66
N LYS A 11 -24.23 3.29 0.97
CA LYS A 11 -24.73 2.22 1.87
C LYS A 11 -24.43 0.81 1.34
N ASP A 12 -24.23 0.66 0.05
CA ASP A 12 -23.85 -0.60 -0.60
C ASP A 12 -22.36 -0.89 -0.56
N GLY A 13 -21.56 -0.06 0.14
CA GLY A 13 -20.11 -0.20 0.27
C GLY A 13 -19.29 0.37 -0.91
N THR A 14 -19.89 1.09 -1.85
CA THR A 14 -19.15 1.72 -2.95
C THR A 14 -18.46 2.99 -2.48
N ILE A 15 -17.16 3.09 -2.63
CA ILE A 15 -16.38 4.31 -2.35
C ILE A 15 -16.70 5.37 -3.40
N VAL A 16 -16.99 6.58 -2.98
CA VAL A 16 -17.28 7.72 -3.87
C VAL A 16 -16.28 8.86 -3.72
N ALA A 17 -15.62 8.96 -2.57
CA ALA A 17 -14.59 9.96 -2.33
C ALA A 17 -13.63 9.50 -1.24
N GLN A 18 -12.36 9.88 -1.35
CA GLN A 18 -11.38 9.69 -0.28
C GLN A 18 -10.51 10.94 -0.14
N GLU A 19 -10.24 11.32 1.08
CA GLU A 19 -9.36 12.42 1.45
C GLU A 19 -8.36 11.93 2.49
N MET A 20 -7.09 12.30 2.30
CA MET A 20 -6.03 12.06 3.28
C MET A 20 -5.23 13.33 3.51
N ASP A 21 -5.24 13.82 4.74
CA ASP A 21 -4.37 14.89 5.22
C ASP A 21 -3.24 14.29 6.08
N VAL A 22 -2.00 14.64 5.78
CA VAL A 22 -0.82 14.07 6.43
C VAL A 22 0.09 15.17 6.97
N ILE A 23 0.47 15.05 8.23
CA ILE A 23 1.56 15.83 8.82
C ILE A 23 2.74 14.90 9.07
N VAL A 24 3.89 15.23 8.51
CA VAL A 24 5.09 14.41 8.58
C VAL A 24 6.18 15.14 9.34
N ASN A 25 6.72 14.52 10.37
CA ASN A 25 7.92 15.01 11.03
C ASN A 25 9.13 14.79 10.10
N ALA A 26 9.74 15.87 9.65
CA ALA A 26 10.93 15.86 8.80
C ALA A 26 12.25 15.87 9.60
N GLY A 27 12.19 16.13 10.90
CA GLY A 27 13.36 16.38 11.73
C GLY A 27 13.99 17.75 11.43
N ALA A 28 15.23 17.92 11.84
CA ALA A 28 15.89 19.23 11.76
C ALA A 28 16.24 19.68 10.33
N TYR A 29 16.41 18.76 9.36
CA TYR A 29 16.95 19.08 8.04
C TYR A 29 16.07 18.64 6.86
N ALA A 30 14.89 18.12 7.10
CA ALA A 30 13.92 17.67 6.08
C ALA A 30 14.39 16.59 5.08
N GLY A 31 15.67 16.29 4.94
CA GLY A 31 16.23 15.21 4.13
C GLY A 31 15.39 14.83 2.89
N GLY A 32 15.00 13.55 2.78
CA GLY A 32 14.14 13.02 1.71
C GLY A 32 12.64 13.08 1.97
N THR A 33 12.16 13.83 2.98
CA THR A 33 10.75 13.78 3.42
C THR A 33 9.77 14.20 2.33
N MET A 34 10.12 15.18 1.48
CA MET A 34 9.26 15.60 0.37
C MET A 34 9.03 14.48 -0.64
N SER A 35 10.07 13.72 -0.99
CA SER A 35 9.94 12.60 -1.92
C SER A 35 9.12 11.45 -1.33
N ILE A 36 9.18 11.27 0.01
CA ILE A 36 8.34 10.28 0.70
C ILE A 36 6.85 10.63 0.58
N VAL A 37 6.46 11.87 0.89
CA VAL A 37 5.05 12.28 0.80
C VAL A 37 4.54 12.29 -0.63
N TRP A 38 5.38 12.65 -1.59
CA TRP A 38 5.05 12.55 -3.01
C TRP A 38 4.79 11.10 -3.42
N ALA A 39 5.67 10.18 -3.02
CA ALA A 39 5.51 8.75 -3.29
C ALA A 39 4.28 8.15 -2.59
N MET A 40 3.94 8.58 -1.37
CA MET A 40 2.70 8.22 -0.68
C MET A 40 1.49 8.60 -1.52
N SER A 41 1.39 9.84 -1.97
CA SER A 41 0.24 10.27 -2.79
C SER A 41 0.04 9.37 -4.00
N GLY A 42 1.13 8.97 -4.66
CA GLY A 42 1.09 8.09 -5.81
C GLY A 42 0.55 6.70 -5.52
N LYS A 43 0.77 6.19 -4.33
CA LYS A 43 0.32 4.85 -3.93
C LYS A 43 -1.11 4.85 -3.41
N TYR A 44 -1.48 5.90 -2.68
CA TYR A 44 -2.83 6.07 -2.13
C TYR A 44 -3.92 5.95 -3.18
N PHE A 45 -3.65 6.45 -4.38
CA PHE A 45 -4.60 6.48 -5.47
C PHE A 45 -4.70 5.18 -6.28
N LYS A 46 -3.84 4.18 -6.02
CA LYS A 46 -3.69 3.03 -6.93
C LYS A 46 -4.51 1.80 -6.59
N ASN A 47 -4.95 1.64 -5.34
CA ASN A 47 -5.58 0.39 -4.92
C ASN A 47 -7.10 0.35 -5.16
N HIS A 48 -7.77 1.47 -5.06
CA HIS A 48 -9.23 1.52 -5.07
C HIS A 48 -9.78 2.39 -6.20
N LYS A 49 -10.88 1.95 -6.77
CA LYS A 49 -11.69 2.74 -7.70
C LYS A 49 -12.39 3.86 -6.93
N THR A 50 -11.80 5.06 -6.92
CA THR A 50 -12.33 6.21 -6.16
C THR A 50 -12.47 7.40 -7.08
N PRO A 51 -13.69 7.84 -7.45
CA PRO A 51 -13.86 8.92 -8.43
C PRO A 51 -13.38 10.28 -7.95
N ASN A 52 -13.34 10.51 -6.65
CA ASN A 52 -12.93 11.80 -6.08
C ASN A 52 -11.86 11.57 -5.02
N LEU A 53 -10.66 12.08 -5.28
CA LEU A 53 -9.48 11.89 -4.46
C LEU A 53 -8.84 13.21 -4.08
N ARG A 54 -8.48 13.34 -2.82
CA ARG A 54 -7.65 14.43 -2.33
C ARG A 54 -6.56 13.88 -1.42
N PHE A 55 -5.34 14.30 -1.70
CA PHE A 55 -4.20 14.05 -0.83
C PHE A 55 -3.50 15.38 -0.55
N HIS A 56 -3.30 15.67 0.73
CA HIS A 56 -2.57 16.84 1.17
C HIS A 56 -1.57 16.43 2.25
N ALA A 57 -0.30 16.80 2.08
CA ALA A 57 0.73 16.46 3.05
C ALA A 57 1.63 17.65 3.34
N VAL A 58 1.92 17.84 4.62
CA VAL A 58 2.77 18.92 5.12
C VAL A 58 3.94 18.30 5.90
N PRO A 59 5.15 18.25 5.32
CA PRO A 59 6.36 18.00 6.09
C PRO A 59 6.68 19.20 6.98
N VAL A 60 6.97 18.92 8.25
CA VAL A 60 7.28 19.98 9.23
C VAL A 60 8.67 19.75 9.83
N TYR A 61 9.44 20.82 9.96
CA TYR A 61 10.69 20.79 10.70
C TYR A 61 10.41 20.63 12.19
N THR A 62 11.28 19.90 12.86
CA THR A 62 11.24 19.70 14.30
C THR A 62 12.65 19.58 14.86
N ASN A 63 12.78 19.67 16.19
CA ASN A 63 14.07 19.52 16.91
C ASN A 63 14.45 18.05 17.16
N THR A 64 13.92 17.11 16.33
CA THR A 64 14.29 15.70 16.39
C THR A 64 15.40 15.38 15.37
N PRO A 65 16.06 14.21 15.47
CA PRO A 65 16.96 13.76 14.42
C PRO A 65 16.28 13.79 13.05
N VAL A 66 17.09 13.94 12.00
CA VAL A 66 16.57 13.99 10.63
C VAL A 66 15.77 12.71 10.31
N ALA A 67 14.57 12.89 9.81
CA ALA A 67 13.76 11.80 9.31
C ALA A 67 14.08 11.54 7.84
N GLY A 68 14.08 10.28 7.46
CA GLY A 68 14.43 9.85 6.11
C GLY A 68 13.58 8.69 5.61
N ALA A 69 13.94 8.21 4.44
CA ALA A 69 13.29 7.09 3.81
C ALA A 69 13.59 5.78 4.56
N MET A 70 12.55 4.98 4.76
CA MET A 70 12.63 3.60 5.18
C MET A 70 11.95 2.73 4.11
N ARG A 71 12.31 1.47 4.05
CA ARG A 71 11.70 0.47 3.17
C ARG A 71 10.17 0.59 3.17
N GLY A 72 9.55 0.67 2.00
CA GLY A 72 8.13 0.96 1.82
C GLY A 72 7.83 2.44 1.55
N PHE A 73 8.75 3.37 1.83
CA PHE A 73 8.72 4.76 1.41
C PHE A 73 7.36 5.43 1.66
N GLY A 74 6.86 5.31 2.91
CA GLY A 74 5.57 5.86 3.37
C GLY A 74 4.36 4.94 3.18
N SER A 75 4.42 3.90 2.33
CA SER A 75 3.32 2.95 2.13
C SER A 75 2.85 2.27 3.42
N PRO A 76 3.73 1.80 4.33
CA PRO A 76 3.24 1.13 5.53
C PRO A 76 2.31 1.99 6.37
N GLN A 77 2.65 3.27 6.55
CA GLN A 77 1.84 4.19 7.35
C GLN A 77 0.50 4.49 6.67
N GLU A 78 0.53 4.71 5.38
CA GLU A 78 -0.63 5.00 4.55
C GLU A 78 -1.61 3.83 4.52
N PHE A 79 -1.14 2.65 4.12
CA PHE A 79 -2.01 1.48 4.02
C PHE A 79 -2.49 1.00 5.38
N PHE A 80 -1.68 1.11 6.42
CA PHE A 80 -2.15 0.83 7.77
C PHE A 80 -3.36 1.70 8.11
N ALA A 81 -3.27 3.00 7.91
CA ALA A 81 -4.35 3.93 8.22
C ALA A 81 -5.59 3.67 7.34
N GLN A 82 -5.41 3.46 6.03
CA GLN A 82 -6.49 3.19 5.09
C GLN A 82 -7.20 1.87 5.42
N GLN A 83 -6.45 0.80 5.65
CA GLN A 83 -7.01 -0.52 5.93
C GLN A 83 -7.71 -0.56 7.29
N CYS A 84 -7.19 0.13 8.31
CA CYS A 84 -7.88 0.28 9.59
C CYS A 84 -9.21 1.03 9.42
N GLN A 85 -9.25 2.08 8.60
CA GLN A 85 -10.47 2.82 8.32
C GLN A 85 -11.50 1.95 7.57
N LEU A 86 -11.07 1.21 6.54
CA LEU A 86 -11.96 0.32 5.79
C LEU A 86 -12.54 -0.81 6.65
N ASN A 87 -11.72 -1.38 7.54
CA ASN A 87 -12.20 -2.36 8.52
C ASN A 87 -13.29 -1.77 9.43
N ARG A 88 -13.11 -0.52 9.89
CA ARG A 88 -14.12 0.15 10.70
C ARG A 88 -15.39 0.41 9.91
N ILE A 89 -15.28 0.88 8.67
CA ILE A 89 -16.42 1.13 7.78
C ILE A 89 -17.18 -0.16 7.49
N ALA A 90 -16.47 -1.26 7.18
CA ALA A 90 -17.10 -2.56 6.95
C ALA A 90 -17.95 -2.98 8.15
N LYS A 91 -17.39 -2.84 9.36
CA LYS A 91 -18.12 -3.11 10.60
C LYS A 91 -19.36 -2.22 10.77
N ASP A 92 -19.22 -0.91 10.52
CA ASP A 92 -20.31 0.06 10.68
C ASP A 92 -21.43 -0.17 9.64
N LEU A 93 -21.10 -0.72 8.46
CA LEU A 93 -22.05 -1.13 7.42
C LEU A 93 -22.63 -2.54 7.61
N GLY A 94 -22.10 -3.33 8.54
CA GLY A 94 -22.44 -4.75 8.68
C GLY A 94 -22.01 -5.60 7.49
N MET A 95 -20.94 -5.19 6.79
CA MET A 95 -20.35 -5.89 5.64
C MET A 95 -19.12 -6.68 6.04
N ASP A 96 -18.90 -7.79 5.34
CA ASP A 96 -17.61 -8.46 5.37
C ASP A 96 -16.51 -7.60 4.73
N ILE A 97 -15.34 -7.52 5.36
CA ILE A 97 -14.23 -6.67 4.88
C ILE A 97 -13.72 -7.11 3.52
N ILE A 98 -13.72 -8.42 3.23
CA ILE A 98 -13.29 -8.93 1.93
C ILE A 98 -14.24 -8.46 0.83
N GLN A 99 -15.54 -8.55 1.08
CA GLN A 99 -16.56 -8.09 0.15
C GLN A 99 -16.43 -6.58 -0.13
N LEU A 100 -16.17 -5.79 0.92
CA LEU A 100 -15.91 -4.37 0.78
C LEU A 100 -14.66 -4.09 -0.07
N GLN A 101 -13.58 -4.82 0.17
CA GLN A 101 -12.33 -4.71 -0.59
C GLN A 101 -12.55 -5.10 -2.06
N LEU A 102 -13.06 -6.28 -2.33
CA LEU A 102 -13.27 -6.80 -3.69
C LEU A 102 -14.13 -5.85 -4.54
N LYS A 103 -15.14 -5.23 -3.93
CA LYS A 103 -16.01 -4.27 -4.61
C LYS A 103 -15.29 -3.02 -5.09
N ASN A 104 -14.29 -2.57 -4.34
CA ASN A 104 -13.63 -1.28 -4.56
C ASN A 104 -12.21 -1.37 -5.13
N LEU A 105 -11.61 -2.55 -5.19
CA LEU A 105 -10.28 -2.73 -5.76
C LEU A 105 -10.27 -2.42 -7.27
N VAL A 106 -9.14 -1.88 -7.73
CA VAL A 106 -8.94 -1.63 -9.17
C VAL A 106 -8.90 -2.94 -9.96
N GLU A 107 -9.28 -2.84 -11.22
CA GLU A 107 -9.31 -3.93 -12.19
C GLU A 107 -8.26 -3.71 -13.28
N PRO A 108 -7.88 -4.75 -14.01
CA PRO A 108 -7.08 -4.61 -15.22
C PRO A 108 -7.73 -3.60 -16.18
N ASP A 109 -6.89 -2.94 -16.98
CA ASP A 109 -7.29 -1.96 -17.99
C ASP A 109 -8.00 -0.70 -17.46
N GLY A 110 -8.02 -0.50 -16.14
CA GLY A 110 -8.41 0.76 -15.52
C GLY A 110 -7.35 1.86 -15.70
N PHE A 111 -7.72 3.07 -15.32
CA PHE A 111 -6.85 4.25 -15.43
C PHE A 111 -6.49 4.82 -14.06
N ASP A 112 -5.24 5.28 -13.93
CA ASP A 112 -4.81 6.07 -12.78
C ASP A 112 -5.55 7.41 -12.78
N GLN A 113 -6.27 7.68 -11.72
CA GLN A 113 -7.13 8.86 -11.62
C GLN A 113 -6.36 10.19 -11.52
N ARG A 114 -5.06 10.15 -11.25
CA ARG A 114 -4.22 11.35 -11.17
C ARG A 114 -3.80 11.88 -12.53
N ASP A 115 -3.45 10.98 -13.43
CA ASP A 115 -2.80 11.30 -14.70
C ASP A 115 -3.52 10.74 -15.93
N GLY A 116 -4.56 9.92 -15.71
CA GLY A 116 -5.33 9.28 -16.78
C GLY A 116 -4.56 8.20 -17.52
N LEU A 117 -3.41 7.77 -17.03
CA LEU A 117 -2.63 6.71 -17.64
C LEU A 117 -3.21 5.33 -17.29
N PRO A 118 -3.13 4.36 -18.20
CA PRO A 118 -3.61 3.01 -17.91
C PRO A 118 -2.79 2.37 -16.77
N HIS A 119 -3.48 1.69 -15.86
CA HIS A 119 -2.84 0.93 -14.79
C HIS A 119 -2.02 -0.27 -15.28
N GLY A 120 -2.17 -0.65 -16.53
CA GLY A 120 -1.61 -1.89 -17.08
C GLY A 120 -2.43 -3.10 -16.64
N ASN A 121 -1.80 -4.07 -16.00
CA ASN A 121 -2.44 -5.32 -15.59
C ASN A 121 -2.42 -5.53 -14.07
N PRO A 122 -3.01 -4.65 -13.25
CA PRO A 122 -3.10 -4.87 -11.81
C PRO A 122 -4.03 -6.05 -11.51
N ARG A 123 -3.63 -6.91 -10.58
CA ARG A 123 -4.37 -8.11 -10.19
C ARG A 123 -4.64 -8.18 -8.68
N PRO A 124 -5.03 -7.07 -7.99
CA PRO A 124 -5.26 -7.12 -6.56
C PRO A 124 -6.44 -8.03 -6.18
N ILE A 125 -7.47 -8.11 -7.02
CA ILE A 125 -8.62 -9.01 -6.81
C ILE A 125 -8.15 -10.46 -6.81
N ASP A 126 -7.37 -10.87 -7.83
CA ASP A 126 -6.84 -12.23 -7.92
C ASP A 126 -5.90 -12.54 -6.73
N CYS A 127 -5.10 -11.57 -6.29
CA CYS A 127 -4.25 -11.70 -5.12
C CYS A 127 -5.06 -11.94 -3.83
N VAL A 128 -6.18 -11.21 -3.66
CA VAL A 128 -7.08 -11.39 -2.53
C VAL A 128 -7.70 -12.78 -2.55
N LEU A 129 -8.28 -13.19 -3.67
CA LEU A 129 -8.94 -14.48 -3.80
C LEU A 129 -7.96 -15.64 -3.58
N LYS A 130 -6.78 -15.55 -4.18
CA LYS A 130 -5.74 -16.58 -3.99
C LYS A 130 -5.17 -16.56 -2.57
N GLY A 131 -5.03 -15.39 -1.96
CA GLY A 131 -4.61 -15.25 -0.57
C GLY A 131 -5.60 -15.91 0.40
N MET A 132 -6.90 -15.73 0.18
CA MET A 132 -7.95 -16.41 0.96
C MET A 132 -7.85 -17.94 0.85
N GLU A 133 -7.72 -18.45 -0.36
CA GLU A 133 -7.57 -19.89 -0.61
C GLU A 133 -6.33 -20.46 0.12
N LEU A 134 -5.17 -19.84 -0.10
CA LEU A 134 -3.90 -20.33 0.45
C LEU A 134 -3.80 -20.24 1.97
N SER A 135 -4.46 -19.23 2.57
CA SER A 135 -4.45 -19.05 4.03
C SER A 135 -5.53 -19.83 4.76
N GLY A 136 -6.48 -20.47 4.05
CA GLY A 136 -7.66 -21.07 4.67
C GLY A 136 -8.54 -20.04 5.39
N TYR A 137 -8.67 -18.83 4.81
CA TYR A 137 -9.31 -17.69 5.44
C TYR A 137 -10.70 -18.02 5.99
N GLU A 138 -11.55 -18.68 5.23
CA GLU A 138 -12.92 -19.01 5.64
C GLU A 138 -12.96 -19.95 6.85
N GLU A 139 -12.05 -20.92 6.92
CA GLU A 139 -11.91 -21.79 8.08
C GLU A 139 -11.45 -21.01 9.31
N ALA A 140 -10.43 -20.15 9.14
CA ALA A 140 -9.92 -19.32 10.21
C ALA A 140 -10.99 -18.35 10.77
N VAL A 141 -11.90 -17.83 9.92
CA VAL A 141 -13.05 -17.02 10.37
C VAL A 141 -14.02 -17.87 11.21
N ARG A 142 -14.34 -19.09 10.78
CA ARG A 142 -15.18 -20.01 11.58
C ARG A 142 -14.54 -20.34 12.93
N GLU A 143 -13.24 -20.59 12.95
CA GLU A 143 -12.49 -20.81 14.19
C GLU A 143 -12.52 -19.57 15.11
N GLN A 144 -12.39 -18.38 14.56
CA GLN A 144 -12.50 -17.13 15.30
C GLN A 144 -13.87 -16.99 15.97
N GLU A 145 -14.94 -17.28 15.24
CA GLU A 145 -16.31 -17.22 15.75
C GLU A 145 -16.52 -18.27 16.86
N ALA A 146 -16.07 -19.50 16.64
CA ALA A 146 -16.16 -20.57 17.62
C ALA A 146 -15.35 -20.29 18.91
N ALA A 147 -14.26 -19.54 18.80
CA ALA A 147 -13.41 -19.16 19.93
C ALA A 147 -13.90 -17.91 20.70
N ALA A 148 -15.03 -17.33 20.34
CA ALA A 148 -15.50 -16.05 20.91
C ALA A 148 -15.64 -16.07 22.44
N ASP A 149 -16.01 -17.19 23.05
CA ASP A 149 -16.14 -17.35 24.49
C ASP A 149 -14.99 -18.16 25.14
N SER A 150 -13.96 -18.49 24.36
CA SER A 150 -12.80 -19.24 24.82
C SER A 150 -11.83 -18.36 25.61
N ARG A 151 -10.97 -19.00 26.43
CA ARG A 151 -9.83 -18.34 27.07
C ARG A 151 -8.85 -17.73 26.05
N TYR A 152 -8.72 -18.36 24.91
CA TYR A 152 -7.88 -17.86 23.81
C TYR A 152 -8.74 -17.07 22.83
N ARG A 153 -8.17 -15.99 22.28
CA ARG A 153 -8.80 -15.18 21.25
C ARG A 153 -8.05 -15.41 19.94
N ILE A 154 -8.79 -15.74 18.92
CA ILE A 154 -8.26 -15.87 17.54
C ILE A 154 -8.65 -14.61 16.80
N GLY A 155 -7.70 -14.01 16.10
CA GLY A 155 -7.94 -12.86 15.24
C GLY A 155 -7.58 -13.18 13.79
N VAL A 156 -8.50 -12.93 12.89
CA VAL A 156 -8.29 -13.09 11.44
C VAL A 156 -8.38 -11.73 10.79
N GLY A 157 -7.46 -11.44 9.90
CA GLY A 157 -7.45 -10.16 9.19
C GLY A 157 -6.75 -10.25 7.85
N MET A 158 -7.15 -9.38 6.94
CA MET A 158 -6.51 -9.21 5.64
C MET A 158 -6.31 -7.73 5.35
N ALA A 159 -5.21 -7.41 4.68
CA ALA A 159 -4.93 -6.06 4.20
C ALA A 159 -4.45 -6.11 2.75
N VAL A 160 -4.80 -5.10 1.98
CA VAL A 160 -4.34 -4.91 0.61
C VAL A 160 -3.44 -3.68 0.54
N ALA A 161 -2.23 -3.87 0.04
CA ALA A 161 -1.27 -2.79 -0.13
C ALA A 161 -0.65 -2.84 -1.52
N ALA A 162 -0.16 -1.70 -2.00
CA ALA A 162 0.60 -1.60 -3.22
C ALA A 162 1.92 -0.88 -2.99
N HIS A 163 2.94 -1.25 -3.75
CA HIS A 163 4.21 -0.55 -3.79
C HIS A 163 4.73 -0.52 -5.22
N GLY A 164 5.21 0.65 -5.65
CA GLY A 164 5.83 0.77 -6.97
C GLY A 164 7.28 0.30 -6.95
N ASN A 165 7.70 -0.36 -8.01
CA ASN A 165 9.10 -0.64 -8.29
C ASN A 165 9.69 0.49 -9.14
N GLY A 166 10.94 0.89 -8.85
CA GLY A 166 11.64 1.93 -9.56
C GLY A 166 11.12 3.35 -9.30
N VAL A 167 11.54 4.29 -10.11
CA VAL A 167 11.19 5.72 -10.06
C VAL A 167 10.23 6.06 -11.21
N PHE A 168 9.19 5.27 -11.34
CA PHE A 168 8.21 5.39 -12.44
C PHE A 168 7.66 6.82 -12.57
N GLY A 169 7.63 7.28 -13.81
CA GLY A 169 7.04 8.58 -14.17
C GLY A 169 7.87 9.81 -13.81
N VAL A 170 9.06 9.64 -13.19
CA VAL A 170 9.94 10.77 -12.80
C VAL A 170 11.17 10.83 -13.68
N ARG A 171 11.84 9.71 -13.85
CA ARG A 171 13.03 9.54 -14.68
C ARG A 171 13.22 8.07 -15.04
N PRO A 172 13.95 7.78 -16.14
CA PRO A 172 14.30 6.40 -16.46
C PRO A 172 15.11 5.77 -15.32
N ASP A 173 14.73 4.55 -14.93
CA ASP A 173 15.58 3.68 -14.12
C ASP A 173 16.44 2.85 -15.06
N THR A 174 17.75 2.93 -14.89
CA THR A 174 18.70 2.15 -15.68
C THR A 174 19.49 1.21 -14.78
N THR A 175 19.63 -0.02 -15.22
CA THR A 175 20.43 -1.03 -14.56
C THR A 175 21.60 -1.41 -15.44
N GLY A 176 22.80 -1.42 -14.85
CA GLY A 176 24.02 -1.93 -15.48
C GLY A 176 24.47 -3.21 -14.81
N VAL A 177 24.98 -4.12 -15.60
CA VAL A 177 25.65 -5.36 -15.12
C VAL A 177 27.00 -5.46 -15.78
N ILE A 178 28.04 -5.70 -14.97
CA ILE A 178 29.39 -6.01 -15.44
C ILE A 178 29.71 -7.42 -14.95
N ILE A 179 30.09 -8.30 -15.87
CA ILE A 179 30.52 -9.65 -15.55
C ILE A 179 31.99 -9.78 -15.88
N LYS A 180 32.80 -10.16 -14.88
CA LYS A 180 34.22 -10.47 -15.05
C LYS A 180 34.41 -11.97 -14.91
N MET A 181 34.99 -12.59 -15.95
CA MET A 181 35.45 -13.96 -15.88
C MET A 181 36.89 -13.99 -15.34
N ASN A 182 37.19 -14.88 -14.41
CA ASN A 182 38.47 -15.12 -13.86
C ASN A 182 39.15 -16.32 -14.55
N GLU A 183 40.47 -16.41 -14.46
CA GLU A 183 41.27 -17.47 -15.10
C GLU A 183 40.99 -18.87 -14.52
N ASP A 184 40.50 -18.93 -13.27
CA ASP A 184 40.08 -20.17 -12.59
C ASP A 184 38.68 -20.67 -13.02
N GLY A 185 38.01 -19.99 -13.97
CA GLY A 185 36.69 -20.33 -14.45
C GLY A 185 35.55 -19.77 -13.60
N THR A 186 35.85 -19.04 -12.53
CA THR A 186 34.78 -18.34 -11.75
C THR A 186 34.39 -17.04 -12.43
N ALA A 187 33.19 -16.54 -12.09
CA ALA A 187 32.68 -15.26 -12.55
C ALA A 187 32.28 -14.37 -11.39
N VAL A 188 32.57 -13.07 -11.52
CA VAL A 188 32.09 -12.03 -10.60
C VAL A 188 31.13 -11.12 -11.34
N MET A 189 29.94 -10.94 -10.77
CA MET A 189 28.93 -10.04 -11.30
C MET A 189 28.82 -8.80 -10.39
N PHE A 190 28.99 -7.62 -11.00
CA PHE A 190 28.76 -6.34 -10.36
C PHE A 190 27.42 -5.79 -10.87
N THR A 191 26.51 -5.51 -9.97
CA THR A 191 25.20 -4.97 -10.31
C THR A 191 24.73 -3.98 -9.24
N GLY A 192 23.96 -2.98 -9.65
CA GLY A 192 23.29 -2.04 -8.75
C GLY A 192 21.88 -2.48 -8.33
N VAL A 193 21.43 -3.63 -8.79
CA VAL A 193 20.10 -4.17 -8.41
C VAL A 193 20.18 -4.72 -6.99
N SER A 194 19.22 -4.29 -6.16
CA SER A 194 19.08 -4.79 -4.78
C SER A 194 17.67 -5.31 -4.57
N ASP A 195 17.55 -6.47 -3.96
CA ASP A 195 16.25 -6.98 -3.49
C ASP A 195 15.87 -6.30 -2.17
N MET A 196 14.72 -5.64 -2.17
CA MET A 196 14.08 -5.08 -0.98
C MET A 196 12.77 -5.83 -0.64
N GLY A 197 12.61 -7.06 -1.10
CA GLY A 197 11.43 -7.91 -0.93
C GLY A 197 10.49 -7.91 -2.13
N ASN A 198 10.95 -7.44 -3.24
CA ASN A 198 10.20 -7.39 -4.51
C ASN A 198 10.71 -8.42 -5.55
N GLY A 199 11.71 -9.22 -5.18
CA GLY A 199 12.31 -10.25 -6.02
C GLY A 199 13.42 -9.75 -6.93
#